data_27cd578c7af6ded310af4888bba3bf30
#
_entry.id   27cd578c7af6ded310af4888bba3bf30
#
_cell.length_a   1.000
_cell.length_b   1.000
_cell.length_c   1.000
_cell.angle_alpha   90.00
_cell.angle_beta   90.00
_cell.angle_gamma   90.00
#
_symmetry.space_group_name_H-M   'P 1'
#
loop_
_entity.id
_entity.type
_entity.pdbx_description
1 polymer ?
#
loop_
_entity_poly.entity_id
_entity_poly.type
_entity_poly.pdbx_seq_one_letter_code
_entity_poly.pdbx_strand_id
1 'polypeptide(L)'
;MDTSGPNILLIGTVNDLGAIDGALLRPGRLEVQVEIPLPNESERYQILNIHTSHMRSNGIIDGGVNLQEIANLTTNFSGAEIGSLIRCATTFALNRHYDLGKMPEGSAVQGLRVKKDDFVHALKEIRPAFGVSADDLQNAIQNDIISYDDVVTVSIQLYNFP
;
A
#
# COMPACT_ATOMS: atom_id res chain seq x y z
N MET A 1 -21.99 -11.12 -28.06
CA MET A 1 -20.61 -11.58 -27.80
C MET A 1 -20.63 -13.08 -27.50
N ASP A 2 -20.81 -13.90 -28.50
CA ASP A 2 -20.82 -15.35 -28.37
C ASP A 2 -19.76 -15.96 -29.28
N THR A 3 -18.51 -15.55 -29.09
CA THR A 3 -17.37 -16.01 -29.90
C THR A 3 -16.28 -16.68 -29.07
N SER A 4 -16.58 -17.05 -27.82
CA SER A 4 -15.67 -17.90 -27.05
C SER A 4 -15.80 -19.33 -27.54
N GLY A 5 -14.85 -19.78 -28.37
CA GLY A 5 -14.68 -21.21 -28.64
C GLY A 5 -14.47 -21.99 -27.33
N PRO A 6 -14.66 -23.32 -27.33
CA PRO A 6 -14.76 -24.14 -26.11
C PRO A 6 -13.55 -24.15 -25.19
N ASN A 7 -12.51 -23.39 -25.47
CA ASN A 7 -11.25 -23.33 -24.67
C ASN A 7 -10.76 -21.90 -24.40
N ILE A 8 -11.65 -20.89 -24.41
CA ILE A 8 -11.27 -19.50 -24.16
C ILE A 8 -11.81 -19.07 -22.79
N LEU A 9 -10.93 -18.64 -21.89
CA LEU A 9 -11.26 -17.96 -20.64
C LEU A 9 -11.12 -16.45 -20.84
N LEU A 10 -12.20 -15.70 -20.65
CA LEU A 10 -12.20 -14.24 -20.69
C LEU A 10 -12.12 -13.69 -19.27
N ILE A 11 -11.09 -12.91 -18.98
CA ILE A 11 -10.90 -12.25 -17.70
C ILE A 11 -10.86 -10.73 -17.93
N GLY A 12 -11.79 -10.00 -17.31
CA GLY A 12 -11.80 -8.54 -17.28
C GLY A 12 -11.32 -8.02 -15.94
N THR A 13 -10.58 -6.92 -15.92
CA THR A 13 -10.20 -6.20 -14.68
C THR A 13 -10.69 -4.76 -14.74
N VAL A 14 -11.16 -4.25 -13.63
CA VAL A 14 -11.72 -2.91 -13.52
C VAL A 14 -11.50 -2.38 -12.10
N ASN A 15 -11.32 -1.06 -11.96
CA ASN A 15 -11.19 -0.43 -10.66
C ASN A 15 -12.55 -0.07 -10.04
N ASP A 16 -13.54 0.20 -10.87
CA ASP A 16 -14.89 0.52 -10.45
C ASP A 16 -15.90 -0.32 -11.25
N LEU A 17 -16.63 -1.17 -10.55
CA LEU A 17 -17.66 -2.02 -11.16
C LEU A 17 -18.79 -1.21 -11.79
N GLY A 18 -19.09 -0.01 -11.25
CA GLY A 18 -20.10 0.89 -11.78
C GLY A 18 -19.77 1.47 -13.16
N ALA A 19 -18.51 1.42 -13.57
CA ALA A 19 -18.08 1.85 -14.90
C ALA A 19 -18.35 0.82 -16.02
N ILE A 20 -18.73 -0.42 -15.65
CA ILE A 20 -19.03 -1.47 -16.61
C ILE A 20 -20.53 -1.45 -16.95
N ASP A 21 -20.84 -1.61 -18.24
CA ASP A 21 -22.23 -1.83 -18.66
C ASP A 21 -22.80 -3.09 -17.96
N GLY A 22 -23.88 -2.90 -17.19
CA GLY A 22 -24.55 -3.99 -16.48
C GLY A 22 -25.01 -5.14 -17.39
N ALA A 23 -25.15 -4.91 -18.69
CA ALA A 23 -25.44 -5.97 -19.65
C ALA A 23 -24.30 -7.00 -19.79
N LEU A 24 -23.06 -6.61 -19.49
CA LEU A 24 -21.91 -7.53 -19.51
C LEU A 24 -21.85 -8.42 -18.26
N LEU A 25 -22.42 -7.96 -17.16
CA LEU A 25 -22.41 -8.66 -15.86
C LEU A 25 -23.56 -9.67 -15.71
N ARG A 26 -24.42 -9.81 -16.74
CA ARG A 26 -25.54 -10.75 -16.72
C ARG A 26 -25.04 -12.20 -16.81
N PRO A 27 -25.85 -13.17 -16.26
CA PRO A 27 -25.55 -14.59 -16.35
C PRO A 27 -25.23 -15.03 -17.79
N GLY A 28 -24.26 -15.90 -17.97
CA GLY A 28 -23.77 -16.37 -19.26
C GLY A 28 -22.77 -15.43 -19.96
N ARG A 29 -22.32 -14.35 -19.30
CA ARG A 29 -21.28 -13.43 -19.79
C ARG A 29 -20.16 -13.33 -18.74
N LEU A 30 -19.89 -12.14 -18.18
CA LEU A 30 -18.94 -11.95 -17.07
C LEU A 30 -19.69 -12.08 -15.72
N GLU A 31 -20.26 -13.24 -15.47
CA GLU A 31 -21.10 -13.48 -14.28
C GLU A 31 -20.30 -13.67 -12.99
N VAL A 32 -19.08 -14.20 -13.09
CA VAL A 32 -18.23 -14.40 -11.93
C VAL A 32 -17.49 -13.09 -11.62
N GLN A 33 -17.82 -12.50 -10.49
CA GLN A 33 -17.21 -11.27 -10.00
C GLN A 33 -16.37 -11.60 -8.78
N VAL A 34 -15.10 -11.20 -8.81
CA VAL A 34 -14.16 -11.38 -7.70
C VAL A 34 -13.66 -10.01 -7.29
N GLU A 35 -14.06 -9.57 -6.11
CA GLU A 35 -13.54 -8.35 -5.51
C GLU A 35 -12.15 -8.62 -4.92
N ILE A 36 -11.21 -7.70 -5.17
CA ILE A 36 -9.87 -7.71 -4.58
C ILE A 36 -9.82 -6.54 -3.60
N PRO A 37 -10.01 -6.80 -2.28
CA PRO A 37 -9.98 -5.75 -1.28
C PRO A 37 -8.56 -5.23 -1.02
N LEU A 38 -8.45 -4.20 -0.17
CA LEU A 38 -7.14 -3.78 0.35
C LEU A 38 -6.52 -4.91 1.18
N PRO A 39 -5.19 -5.07 1.11
CA PRO A 39 -4.50 -6.16 1.78
C PRO A 39 -4.55 -6.01 3.31
N ASN A 40 -4.78 -7.10 4.01
CA ASN A 40 -4.62 -7.19 5.45
C ASN A 40 -3.14 -7.13 5.88
N GLU A 41 -2.86 -7.08 7.19
CA GLU A 41 -1.50 -6.96 7.71
C GLU A 41 -0.55 -8.07 7.21
N SER A 42 -1.00 -9.32 7.23
CA SER A 42 -0.21 -10.47 6.76
C SER A 42 0.09 -10.39 5.26
N GLU A 43 -0.89 -9.95 4.48
CA GLU A 43 -0.75 -9.75 3.04
C GLU A 43 0.18 -8.57 2.74
N ARG A 44 0.08 -7.45 3.49
CA ARG A 44 1.03 -6.33 3.37
C ARG A 44 2.46 -6.76 3.69
N TYR A 45 2.64 -7.59 4.71
CA TYR A 45 3.95 -8.17 5.01
C TYR A 45 4.49 -9.01 3.84
N GLN A 46 3.63 -9.82 3.21
CA GLN A 46 4.02 -10.61 2.02
C GLN A 46 4.39 -9.69 0.85
N ILE A 47 3.61 -8.64 0.59
CA ILE A 47 3.88 -7.65 -0.46
C ILE A 47 5.23 -6.96 -0.20
N LEU A 48 5.49 -6.53 1.04
CA LEU A 48 6.79 -5.98 1.46
C LEU A 48 7.92 -6.97 1.19
N ASN A 49 7.75 -8.24 1.54
CA ASN A 49 8.74 -9.28 1.28
C ASN A 49 9.05 -9.45 -0.20
N ILE A 50 8.03 -9.46 -1.06
CA ILE A 50 8.19 -9.58 -2.51
C ILE A 50 8.97 -8.39 -3.07
N HIS A 51 8.54 -7.17 -2.76
CA HIS A 51 9.17 -5.96 -3.26
C HIS A 51 10.60 -5.74 -2.73
N THR A 52 10.90 -6.21 -1.52
CA THR A 52 12.23 -6.06 -0.92
C THR A 52 13.15 -7.26 -1.15
N SER A 53 12.67 -8.35 -1.75
CA SER A 53 13.43 -9.60 -1.91
C SER A 53 14.78 -9.38 -2.60
N HIS A 54 14.80 -8.67 -3.72
CA HIS A 54 16.01 -8.37 -4.47
C HIS A 54 16.95 -7.42 -3.72
N MET A 55 16.41 -6.47 -2.95
CA MET A 55 17.20 -5.55 -2.14
C MET A 55 17.86 -6.29 -0.96
N ARG A 56 17.16 -7.24 -0.38
CA ARG A 56 17.72 -8.08 0.71
C ARG A 56 18.80 -9.03 0.20
N SER A 57 18.59 -9.68 -0.95
CA SER A 57 19.60 -10.55 -1.55
C SER A 57 20.90 -9.81 -1.89
N ASN A 58 20.79 -8.54 -2.26
CA ASN A 58 21.94 -7.66 -2.53
C ASN A 58 22.47 -6.95 -1.26
N GLY A 59 21.92 -7.24 -0.09
CA GLY A 59 22.33 -6.64 1.16
C GLY A 59 22.09 -5.13 1.25
N ILE A 60 21.14 -4.58 0.49
CA ILE A 60 20.81 -3.14 0.47
C ILE A 60 19.94 -2.77 1.69
N ILE A 61 19.18 -3.70 2.26
CA ILE A 61 18.39 -3.47 3.47
C ILE A 61 19.23 -3.75 4.70
N ASP A 62 19.22 -2.82 5.63
CA ASP A 62 19.88 -2.97 6.93
C ASP A 62 19.20 -4.07 7.76
N GLY A 63 19.99 -4.87 8.51
CA GLY A 63 19.47 -5.95 9.33
C GLY A 63 18.53 -5.51 10.47
N GLY A 64 18.54 -4.24 10.82
CA GLY A 64 17.64 -3.66 11.83
C GLY A 64 16.23 -3.33 11.29
N VAL A 65 15.96 -3.52 9.99
CA VAL A 65 14.65 -3.25 9.39
C VAL A 65 13.72 -4.44 9.63
N ASN A 66 12.70 -4.25 10.44
CA ASN A 66 11.64 -5.24 10.68
C ASN A 66 10.43 -4.97 9.74
N LEU A 67 10.26 -5.82 8.73
CA LEU A 67 9.17 -5.68 7.77
C LEU A 67 7.77 -5.90 8.39
N GLN A 68 7.68 -6.68 9.48
CA GLN A 68 6.42 -6.86 10.19
C GLN A 68 5.97 -5.55 10.84
N GLU A 69 6.90 -4.82 11.44
CA GLU A 69 6.61 -3.51 12.02
C GLU A 69 6.15 -2.52 10.95
N ILE A 70 6.79 -2.54 9.77
CA ILE A 70 6.37 -1.69 8.64
C ILE A 70 4.97 -2.09 8.15
N ALA A 71 4.65 -3.39 8.10
CA ALA A 71 3.32 -3.87 7.73
C ALA A 71 2.24 -3.36 8.70
N ASN A 72 2.55 -3.27 10.00
CA ASN A 72 1.63 -2.73 11.00
C ASN A 72 1.38 -1.22 10.79
N LEU A 73 2.41 -0.48 10.39
CA LEU A 73 2.34 0.96 10.17
C LEU A 73 1.69 1.36 8.83
N THR A 74 1.50 0.40 7.91
CA THR A 74 0.94 0.63 6.56
C THR A 74 -0.54 0.28 6.45
N THR A 75 -1.32 0.53 7.49
CA THR A 75 -2.79 0.31 7.46
C THR A 75 -3.42 1.05 6.28
N ASN A 76 -4.36 0.39 5.59
CA ASN A 76 -5.06 0.90 4.40
C ASN A 76 -4.17 1.16 3.16
N PHE A 77 -2.93 0.68 3.15
CA PHE A 77 -2.08 0.79 1.97
C PHE A 77 -2.42 -0.32 0.97
N SER A 78 -2.55 0.07 -0.29
CA SER A 78 -2.60 -0.86 -1.43
C SER A 78 -1.19 -1.36 -1.78
N GLY A 79 -1.12 -2.41 -2.60
CA GLY A 79 0.17 -2.92 -3.09
C GLY A 79 1.00 -1.86 -3.84
N ALA A 80 0.33 -0.96 -4.57
CA ALA A 80 0.99 0.14 -5.28
C ALA A 80 1.63 1.15 -4.32
N GLU A 81 0.94 1.47 -3.22
CA GLU A 81 1.45 2.39 -2.20
C GLU A 81 2.61 1.79 -1.41
N ILE A 82 2.54 0.49 -1.10
CA ILE A 82 3.66 -0.25 -0.50
C ILE A 82 4.88 -0.22 -1.43
N GLY A 83 4.70 -0.43 -2.72
CA GLY A 83 5.77 -0.29 -3.70
C GLY A 83 6.35 1.13 -3.77
N SER A 84 5.50 2.16 -3.63
CA SER A 84 5.91 3.56 -3.57
C SER A 84 6.68 3.87 -2.28
N LEU A 85 6.24 3.31 -1.15
CA LEU A 85 6.93 3.42 0.14
C LEU A 85 8.37 2.91 0.07
N ILE A 86 8.58 1.74 -0.54
CA ILE A 86 9.91 1.16 -0.68
C ILE A 86 10.80 2.03 -1.58
N ARG A 87 10.25 2.53 -2.70
CA ARG A 87 10.98 3.47 -3.57
C ARG A 87 11.35 4.75 -2.85
N CYS A 88 10.42 5.33 -2.11
CA CYS A 88 10.63 6.54 -1.32
C CYS A 88 11.71 6.33 -0.25
N ALA A 89 11.63 5.24 0.53
CA ALA A 89 12.64 4.88 1.53
C ALA A 89 14.04 4.68 0.89
N THR A 90 14.08 4.07 -0.30
CA THR A 90 15.33 3.91 -1.06
C THR A 90 15.90 5.27 -1.49
N THR A 91 15.03 6.20 -1.89
CA THR A 91 15.45 7.57 -2.26
C THR A 91 16.01 8.32 -1.04
N PHE A 92 15.39 8.20 0.14
CA PHE A 92 15.94 8.78 1.37
C PHE A 92 17.30 8.19 1.73
N ALA A 93 17.45 6.87 1.64
CA ALA A 93 18.74 6.22 1.86
C ALA A 93 19.81 6.69 0.86
N LEU A 94 19.42 6.88 -0.40
CA LEU A 94 20.31 7.38 -1.46
C LEU A 94 20.73 8.83 -1.17
N ASN A 95 19.78 9.70 -0.86
CA ASN A 95 20.06 11.10 -0.52
C ASN A 95 20.97 11.24 0.70
N ARG A 96 20.79 10.36 1.70
CA ARG A 96 21.65 10.31 2.88
C ARG A 96 23.06 9.78 2.56
N HIS A 97 23.18 8.88 1.59
CA HIS A 97 24.47 8.29 1.18
C HIS A 97 25.29 9.24 0.31
N TYR A 98 24.60 10.06 -0.48
CA TYR A 98 25.24 11.04 -1.35
C TYR A 98 25.05 12.46 -0.78
N ASP A 99 26.15 13.13 -0.43
CA ASP A 99 26.13 14.58 -0.27
C ASP A 99 25.71 15.23 -1.60
N LEU A 100 24.67 16.06 -1.55
CA LEU A 100 24.13 16.80 -2.69
C LEU A 100 25.21 17.68 -3.34
N GLY A 101 25.98 17.13 -4.23
CA GLY A 101 27.04 17.86 -4.95
C GLY A 101 28.14 16.98 -5.55
N LYS A 102 28.20 15.71 -5.17
CA LYS A 102 29.13 14.75 -5.77
C LYS A 102 28.35 13.74 -6.61
N MET A 103 28.37 13.90 -7.93
CA MET A 103 27.92 12.83 -8.81
C MET A 103 28.77 11.59 -8.58
N PRO A 104 28.16 10.41 -8.38
CA PRO A 104 28.94 9.18 -8.19
C PRO A 104 29.65 8.81 -9.48
N GLU A 105 30.95 8.86 -9.49
CA GLU A 105 31.77 8.25 -10.53
C GLU A 105 31.81 6.73 -10.29
N GLY A 106 31.16 5.97 -11.19
CA GLY A 106 31.23 4.49 -11.27
C GLY A 106 30.95 3.72 -9.97
N SER A 107 30.21 2.62 -10.04
CA SER A 107 29.91 1.67 -8.91
C SER A 107 29.38 2.24 -7.58
N ALA A 108 28.70 3.32 -7.61
CA ALA A 108 28.25 4.13 -6.48
C ALA A 108 27.21 3.48 -5.53
N VAL A 109 26.77 2.26 -5.80
CA VAL A 109 25.79 1.52 -4.98
C VAL A 109 26.46 0.71 -3.87
N GLN A 110 27.81 0.63 -3.86
CA GLN A 110 28.54 -0.08 -2.82
C GLN A 110 28.43 0.66 -1.48
N GLY A 111 27.80 0.01 -0.50
CA GLY A 111 27.62 0.56 0.85
C GLY A 111 26.28 1.23 1.10
N LEU A 112 25.39 1.36 0.09
CA LEU A 112 24.02 1.82 0.31
C LEU A 112 23.30 0.86 1.26
N ARG A 113 22.71 1.41 2.32
CA ARG A 113 21.89 0.68 3.28
C ARG A 113 20.63 1.47 3.56
N VAL A 114 19.48 0.85 3.28
CA VAL A 114 18.15 1.38 3.65
C VAL A 114 17.91 0.99 5.10
N LYS A 115 17.73 1.98 5.96
CA LYS A 115 17.53 1.83 7.40
C LYS A 115 16.06 1.99 7.76
N LYS A 116 15.71 1.65 9.00
CA LYS A 116 14.36 1.86 9.55
C LYS A 116 13.93 3.32 9.45
N ASP A 117 14.82 4.27 9.73
CA ASP A 117 14.53 5.70 9.69
C ASP A 117 14.11 6.18 8.30
N ASP A 118 14.69 5.60 7.24
CA ASP A 118 14.32 5.92 5.86
C ASP A 118 12.87 5.51 5.56
N PHE A 119 12.42 4.37 6.11
CA PHE A 119 11.00 3.95 6.03
C PHE A 119 10.08 4.85 6.85
N VAL A 120 10.51 5.27 8.04
CA VAL A 120 9.73 6.20 8.88
C VAL A 120 9.56 7.56 8.19
N HIS A 121 10.59 8.06 7.51
CA HIS A 121 10.47 9.28 6.71
C HIS A 121 9.55 9.07 5.51
N ALA A 122 9.67 7.94 4.81
CA ALA A 122 8.82 7.62 3.67
C ALA A 122 7.34 7.49 4.04
N LEU A 123 7.02 6.97 5.23
CA LEU A 123 5.65 6.87 5.75
C LEU A 123 5.01 8.25 5.99
N LYS A 124 5.79 9.30 6.23
CA LYS A 124 5.27 10.67 6.36
C LYS A 124 4.92 11.30 5.01
N GLU A 125 5.59 10.88 3.96
CA GLU A 125 5.38 11.41 2.60
C GLU A 125 4.23 10.68 1.86
N ILE A 126 4.07 9.38 2.11
CA ILE A 126 3.10 8.55 1.39
C ILE A 126 1.88 8.34 2.28
N ARG A 127 0.75 8.85 1.81
CA ARG A 127 -0.55 8.67 2.47
C ARG A 127 -1.37 7.63 1.71
N PRO A 128 -2.19 6.82 2.41
CA PRO A 128 -3.12 5.92 1.76
C PRO A 128 -4.14 6.69 0.94
N ALA A 129 -4.43 6.23 -0.29
CA ALA A 129 -5.44 6.82 -1.16
C ALA A 129 -6.86 6.51 -0.67
N PHE A 130 -7.02 5.38 0.02
CA PHE A 130 -8.30 4.91 0.53
C PHE A 130 -8.28 4.86 2.06
N GLY A 131 -9.34 5.39 2.66
CA GLY A 131 -9.48 5.43 4.12
C GLY A 131 -8.78 6.64 4.76
N VAL A 132 -9.17 6.90 5.99
CA VAL A 132 -8.55 7.93 6.82
C VAL A 132 -7.36 7.28 7.53
N SER A 133 -6.20 7.94 7.55
CA SER A 133 -5.07 7.44 8.32
C SER A 133 -5.42 7.44 9.82
N ALA A 134 -4.82 6.53 10.59
CA ALA A 134 -5.03 6.50 12.03
C ALA A 134 -4.67 7.85 12.69
N ASP A 135 -3.66 8.55 12.15
CA ASP A 135 -3.24 9.87 12.61
C ASP A 135 -4.29 10.95 12.28
N ASP A 136 -4.91 10.91 11.11
CA ASP A 136 -5.98 11.84 10.73
C ASP A 136 -7.23 11.63 11.59
N LEU A 137 -7.57 10.37 11.91
CA LEU A 137 -8.63 10.03 12.86
C LEU A 137 -8.31 10.55 14.26
N GLN A 138 -7.08 10.35 14.73
CA GLN A 138 -6.65 10.80 16.05
C GLN A 138 -6.61 12.33 16.15
N ASN A 139 -6.16 13.02 15.09
CA ASN A 139 -6.19 14.45 14.98
C ASN A 139 -7.62 15.01 14.91
N ALA A 140 -8.53 14.33 14.20
CA ALA A 140 -9.94 14.70 14.15
C ALA A 140 -10.62 14.54 15.53
N ILE A 141 -10.25 13.49 16.29
CA ILE A 141 -10.76 13.26 17.66
C ILE A 141 -10.17 14.31 18.65
N GLN A 142 -8.89 14.67 18.50
CA GLN A 142 -8.25 15.67 19.37
C GLN A 142 -8.70 17.13 19.11
N ASN A 143 -9.18 17.42 17.90
CA ASN A 143 -9.65 18.74 17.50
C ASN A 143 -11.17 18.94 17.70
N ASP A 144 -11.76 18.31 18.74
CA ASP A 144 -13.17 18.44 19.11
C ASP A 144 -14.15 18.26 17.94
N ILE A 145 -14.30 17.03 17.50
CA ILE A 145 -15.61 16.64 16.98
C ILE A 145 -16.53 16.68 18.22
N ILE A 146 -17.17 17.82 18.42
CA ILE A 146 -18.20 18.00 19.44
C ILE A 146 -19.13 16.81 19.27
N SER A 147 -19.22 15.98 20.31
CA SER A 147 -20.14 14.87 20.40
C SER A 147 -21.57 15.40 20.34
N TYR A 148 -22.09 15.60 19.15
CA TYR A 148 -23.52 15.80 18.93
C TYR A 148 -24.16 14.41 18.84
N ASP A 149 -24.80 14.00 19.96
CA ASP A 149 -25.63 12.82 20.13
C ASP A 149 -24.96 11.42 20.07
N ASP A 150 -25.54 10.51 20.85
CA ASP A 150 -25.21 9.07 20.92
C ASP A 150 -25.11 8.35 19.57
N VAL A 151 -25.71 8.91 18.54
CA VAL A 151 -25.69 8.39 17.16
C VAL A 151 -24.30 8.47 16.52
N VAL A 152 -23.51 9.51 16.81
CA VAL A 152 -22.15 9.68 16.29
C VAL A 152 -21.20 8.68 16.95
N THR A 153 -21.39 8.39 18.22
CA THR A 153 -20.61 7.39 18.96
C THR A 153 -20.83 5.97 18.40
N VAL A 154 -22.06 5.65 17.99
CA VAL A 154 -22.41 4.36 17.37
C VAL A 154 -21.76 4.23 15.98
N SER A 155 -21.72 5.31 15.21
CA SER A 155 -21.08 5.30 13.88
C SER A 155 -19.57 5.06 13.95
N ILE A 156 -18.87 5.60 14.95
CA ILE A 156 -17.44 5.36 15.17
C ILE A 156 -17.18 3.91 15.58
N GLN A 157 -18.06 3.30 16.39
CA GLN A 157 -17.94 1.89 16.78
C GLN A 157 -18.16 0.92 15.60
N LEU A 158 -19.00 1.28 14.62
CA LEU A 158 -19.25 0.44 13.44
C LEU A 158 -18.06 0.41 12.45
N TYR A 159 -17.17 1.41 12.48
CA TYR A 159 -15.95 1.42 11.66
C TYR A 159 -14.76 0.69 12.31
N ASN A 160 -14.89 0.25 13.55
CA ASN A 160 -13.85 -0.49 14.28
C ASN A 160 -14.13 -2.00 14.37
N PHE A 161 -14.93 -2.59 13.48
CA PHE A 161 -15.09 -4.05 13.42
C PHE A 161 -13.96 -4.70 12.58
N PRO A 162 -13.45 -5.84 13.09
CA PRO A 162 -12.20 -6.50 12.68
C PRO A 162 -12.21 -7.01 11.25
#